data_df1454b9455a5cd11c4fc6892025a783
#
_entry.id   df1454b9455a5cd11c4fc6892025a783
#
_cell.length_a   1.000
_cell.length_b   1.000
_cell.length_c   1.000
_cell.angle_alpha   90.00
_cell.angle_beta   90.00
_cell.angle_gamma   90.00
#
_symmetry.space_group_name_H-M   'P 1'
#
loop_
_entity.id
_entity.type
_entity.pdbx_description
1 polymer ?
#
loop_
_entity_poly.entity_id
_entity_poly.type
_entity_poly.pdbx_seq_one_letter_code
_entity_poly.pdbx_strand_id
1 'polypeptide(L)'
;MESVLYQRIKTLCEKRGISISKLESELGFGNSSIKKWERVSSPSIDKIIKVASYFDVSVDYLLGRTDIEGSISEVIGDEDIISFQRARQKMTHKDKDRMMQMLKLGIEYAFSDQEEGDDN
;
A
#
# COMPACT_ATOMS: atom_id res chain seq x y z
N MET A 1 12.59 -12.94 -13.04
CA MET A 1 11.98 -12.68 -11.73
C MET A 1 11.02 -11.52 -11.84
N GLU A 2 9.79 -11.72 -11.40
CA GLU A 2 8.80 -10.66 -11.42
C GLU A 2 9.13 -9.61 -10.36
N SER A 3 8.87 -8.35 -10.69
CA SER A 3 9.03 -7.26 -9.72
C SER A 3 7.96 -7.34 -8.62
N VAL A 4 8.28 -6.83 -7.43
CA VAL A 4 7.31 -6.78 -6.34
C VAL A 4 6.08 -5.96 -6.74
N LEU A 5 6.29 -4.85 -7.44
CA LEU A 5 5.21 -4.02 -7.95
C LEU A 5 4.23 -4.84 -8.79
N TYR A 6 4.74 -5.57 -9.77
CA TYR A 6 3.89 -6.37 -10.66
C TYR A 6 3.16 -7.47 -9.90
N GLN A 7 3.86 -8.17 -9.00
CA GLN A 7 3.26 -9.24 -8.20
C GLN A 7 2.10 -8.73 -7.34
N ARG A 8 2.28 -7.58 -6.71
CA ARG A 8 1.24 -7.00 -5.85
C ARG A 8 0.04 -6.52 -6.65
N ILE A 9 0.27 -5.92 -7.81
CA ILE A 9 -0.82 -5.53 -8.71
C ILE A 9 -1.58 -6.77 -9.18
N LYS A 10 -0.87 -7.83 -9.55
CA LYS A 10 -1.49 -9.08 -9.99
C LYS A 10 -2.36 -9.69 -8.88
N THR A 11 -1.86 -9.70 -7.65
CA THR A 11 -2.61 -10.21 -6.51
C THR A 11 -3.88 -9.38 -6.27
N LEU A 12 -3.78 -8.06 -6.34
CA LEU A 12 -4.94 -7.18 -6.17
C LEU A 12 -5.97 -7.39 -7.27
N CYS A 13 -5.53 -7.60 -8.50
CA CYS A 13 -6.44 -7.92 -9.61
C CYS A 13 -7.15 -9.24 -9.36
N GLU A 14 -6.43 -10.25 -8.90
CA GLU A 14 -7.01 -11.56 -8.60
C GLU A 14 -8.07 -11.47 -7.49
N LYS A 15 -7.78 -10.71 -6.45
CA LYS A 15 -8.72 -10.50 -5.34
C LYS A 15 -10.00 -9.81 -5.82
N ARG A 16 -9.89 -8.91 -6.78
CA ARG A 16 -11.02 -8.17 -7.32
C ARG A 16 -11.72 -8.89 -8.48
N GLY A 17 -11.14 -9.98 -8.96
CA GLY A 17 -11.70 -10.76 -10.04
C GLY A 17 -11.57 -10.12 -11.41
N ILE A 18 -10.52 -9.32 -11.62
CA ILE A 18 -10.25 -8.68 -12.91
C ILE A 18 -8.89 -9.11 -13.44
N SER A 19 -8.69 -8.96 -14.75
CA SER A 19 -7.39 -9.21 -15.38
C SER A 19 -6.52 -7.95 -15.39
N ILE A 20 -5.23 -8.13 -15.61
CA ILE A 20 -4.32 -6.99 -15.80
C ILE A 20 -4.77 -6.15 -17.01
N SER A 21 -5.19 -6.81 -18.10
CA SER A 21 -5.70 -6.11 -19.29
C SER A 21 -6.93 -5.27 -18.97
N LYS A 22 -7.82 -5.78 -18.16
CA LYS A 22 -9.01 -5.04 -17.74
C LYS A 22 -8.63 -3.81 -16.93
N LEU A 23 -7.66 -3.96 -16.01
CA LEU A 23 -7.15 -2.84 -15.23
C LEU A 23 -6.55 -1.76 -16.15
N GLU A 24 -5.72 -2.15 -17.09
CA GLU A 24 -5.11 -1.22 -18.06
C GLU A 24 -6.18 -0.45 -18.81
N SER A 25 -7.22 -1.14 -19.27
CA SER A 25 -8.31 -0.53 -20.01
C SER A 25 -9.08 0.49 -19.15
N GLU A 26 -9.41 0.13 -17.92
CA GLU A 26 -10.15 1.01 -17.02
C GLU A 26 -9.39 2.26 -16.62
N LEU A 27 -8.06 2.16 -16.53
CA LEU A 27 -7.21 3.30 -16.20
C LEU A 27 -6.83 4.13 -17.43
N GLY A 28 -7.23 3.70 -18.62
CA GLY A 28 -6.87 4.39 -19.85
C GLY A 28 -5.42 4.22 -20.25
N PHE A 29 -4.77 3.15 -19.78
CA PHE A 29 -3.40 2.85 -20.15
C PHE A 29 -3.37 2.12 -21.50
N GLY A 30 -2.25 2.26 -22.22
CA GLY A 30 -2.05 1.49 -23.43
C GLY A 30 -1.87 0.00 -23.13
N ASN A 31 -2.05 -0.83 -24.17
CA ASN A 31 -1.90 -2.27 -24.05
C ASN A 31 -0.54 -2.65 -23.50
N SER A 32 -0.53 -3.57 -22.55
CA SER A 32 0.68 -4.10 -21.93
C SER A 32 1.50 -3.07 -21.12
N SER A 33 0.92 -1.92 -20.79
CA SER A 33 1.61 -0.89 -19.98
C SER A 33 2.02 -1.43 -18.61
N ILE A 34 1.10 -2.13 -17.94
CA ILE A 34 1.38 -2.70 -16.63
C ILE A 34 2.17 -4.00 -16.78
N LYS A 35 1.87 -4.80 -17.79
CA LYS A 35 2.57 -6.05 -18.03
C LYS A 35 4.07 -5.84 -18.22
N LYS A 36 4.46 -4.73 -18.81
CA LYS A 36 5.89 -4.39 -18.95
C LYS A 36 6.59 -4.26 -17.61
N TRP A 37 5.86 -3.95 -16.55
CA TRP A 37 6.45 -3.78 -15.21
C TRP A 37 6.92 -5.10 -14.59
N GLU A 38 6.54 -6.22 -15.18
CA GLU A 38 7.06 -7.52 -14.77
C GLU A 38 8.58 -7.55 -14.84
N ARG A 39 9.16 -6.85 -15.82
CA ARG A 39 10.60 -6.88 -16.09
C ARG A 39 11.29 -5.53 -16.11
N VAL A 40 10.52 -4.44 -16.11
CA VAL A 40 11.08 -3.09 -16.23
C VAL A 40 11.36 -2.51 -14.87
N SER A 41 12.51 -1.86 -14.74
CA SER A 41 12.97 -1.29 -13.48
C SER A 41 12.46 0.12 -13.20
N SER A 42 11.88 0.82 -14.17
CA SER A 42 11.51 2.24 -14.03
C SER A 42 10.10 2.53 -14.56
N PRO A 43 9.05 2.04 -13.87
CA PRO A 43 7.68 2.40 -14.26
C PRO A 43 7.38 3.86 -13.95
N SER A 44 6.41 4.44 -14.66
CA SER A 44 5.98 5.83 -14.44
C SER A 44 5.32 5.97 -13.08
N ILE A 45 5.77 6.95 -12.29
CA ILE A 45 5.18 7.21 -10.97
C ILE A 45 3.72 7.65 -11.10
N ASP A 46 3.36 8.39 -12.13
CA ASP A 46 1.98 8.80 -12.35
C ASP A 46 1.06 7.60 -12.54
N LYS A 47 1.52 6.59 -13.27
CA LYS A 47 0.74 5.37 -13.48
C LYS A 47 0.65 4.55 -12.21
N ILE A 48 1.72 4.48 -11.42
CA ILE A 48 1.72 3.79 -10.13
C ILE A 48 0.69 4.42 -9.20
N ILE A 49 0.64 5.75 -9.13
CA ILE A 49 -0.32 6.48 -8.31
C ILE A 49 -1.75 6.16 -8.73
N LYS A 50 -2.01 6.10 -10.03
CA LYS A 50 -3.35 5.75 -10.54
C LYS A 50 -3.76 4.33 -10.16
N VAL A 51 -2.84 3.37 -10.22
CA VAL A 51 -3.12 1.99 -9.81
C VAL A 51 -3.40 1.93 -8.31
N ALA A 52 -2.59 2.63 -7.51
CA ALA A 52 -2.79 2.68 -6.07
C ALA A 52 -4.16 3.23 -5.71
N SER A 53 -4.56 4.32 -6.37
CA SER A 53 -5.87 4.93 -6.15
C SER A 53 -7.01 3.99 -6.55
N TYR A 54 -6.85 3.28 -7.65
CA TYR A 54 -7.86 2.33 -8.12
C TYR A 54 -8.15 1.24 -7.09
N PHE A 55 -7.10 0.70 -6.47
CA PHE A 55 -7.23 -0.37 -5.48
C PHE A 55 -7.36 0.15 -4.04
N ASP A 56 -7.30 1.46 -3.86
CA ASP A 56 -7.33 2.08 -2.52
C ASP A 56 -6.23 1.54 -1.61
N VAL A 57 -5.03 1.45 -2.15
CA VAL A 57 -3.83 1.05 -1.41
C VAL A 57 -2.79 2.15 -1.52
N SER A 58 -1.75 2.08 -0.67
CA SER A 58 -0.67 3.06 -0.73
C SER A 58 0.31 2.72 -1.85
N VAL A 59 0.99 3.75 -2.35
CA VAL A 59 2.09 3.57 -3.31
C VAL A 59 3.21 2.75 -2.68
N ASP A 60 3.50 2.99 -1.40
CA ASP A 60 4.53 2.23 -0.68
C ASP A 60 4.22 0.74 -0.65
N TYR A 61 2.95 0.37 -0.49
CA TYR A 61 2.56 -1.03 -0.54
C TYR A 61 2.86 -1.64 -1.92
N LEU A 62 2.49 -0.94 -2.99
CA LEU A 62 2.75 -1.43 -4.35
C LEU A 62 4.24 -1.59 -4.62
N LEU A 63 5.07 -0.70 -4.09
CA LEU A 63 6.51 -0.74 -4.30
C LEU A 63 7.23 -1.74 -3.39
N GLY A 64 6.50 -2.40 -2.51
CA GLY A 64 7.09 -3.38 -1.60
C GLY A 64 7.83 -2.78 -0.43
N ARG A 65 7.64 -1.51 -0.16
CA ARG A 65 8.29 -0.81 0.96
C ARG A 65 7.59 -1.05 2.28
N THR A 66 6.35 -1.51 2.23
CA THR A 66 5.56 -1.89 3.39
C THR A 66 4.64 -3.03 3.01
N ASP A 67 4.25 -3.84 4.00
CA ASP A 67 3.25 -4.90 3.83
C ASP A 67 1.85 -4.42 4.22
N ILE A 68 1.73 -3.16 4.61
CA ILE A 68 0.46 -2.55 5.01
C ILE A 68 -0.20 -1.94 3.78
N GLU A 69 -1.36 -2.46 3.38
CA GLU A 69 -2.06 -1.99 2.18
C GLU A 69 -2.55 -0.55 2.30
N GLY A 70 -3.07 -0.17 3.46
CA GLY A 70 -3.63 1.15 3.67
C GLY A 70 -2.63 2.13 4.27
N SER A 71 -3.15 3.26 4.71
CA SER A 71 -2.37 4.29 5.37
C SER A 71 -2.73 4.34 6.86
N ILE A 72 -1.87 5.00 7.63
CA ILE A 72 -2.10 5.14 9.07
C ILE A 72 -3.42 5.85 9.37
N SER A 73 -3.85 6.76 8.51
CA SER A 73 -5.11 7.49 8.69
C SER A 73 -6.34 6.61 8.59
N GLU A 74 -6.24 5.42 8.01
CA GLU A 74 -7.34 4.47 7.96
C GLU A 74 -7.56 3.77 9.30
N VAL A 75 -6.52 3.72 10.14
CA VAL A 75 -6.56 3.05 11.43
C VAL A 75 -6.83 4.04 12.55
N ILE A 76 -6.23 5.21 12.49
CA ILE A 76 -6.39 6.27 13.50
C ILE A 76 -6.89 7.54 12.83
N GLY A 77 -7.62 8.36 13.57
CA GLY A 77 -8.16 9.61 13.04
C GLY A 77 -7.07 10.66 12.80
N ASP A 78 -7.40 11.66 12.00
CA ASP A 78 -6.46 12.73 11.65
C ASP A 78 -5.97 13.50 12.89
N GLU A 79 -6.84 13.68 13.87
CA GLU A 79 -6.47 14.35 15.13
C GLU A 79 -5.41 13.56 15.90
N ASP A 80 -5.55 12.24 15.89
CA ASP A 80 -4.60 11.35 16.56
C ASP A 80 -3.25 11.38 15.85
N ILE A 81 -3.26 11.48 14.52
CA ILE A 81 -2.03 11.62 13.75
C ILE A 81 -1.30 12.90 14.10
N ILE A 82 -2.02 14.02 14.23
CA ILE A 82 -1.44 15.31 14.62
C ILE A 82 -0.82 15.22 16.00
N SER A 83 -1.54 14.62 16.96
CA SER A 83 -1.05 14.43 18.30
C SER A 83 0.20 13.57 18.34
N PHE A 84 0.20 12.49 17.56
CA PHE A 84 1.35 11.60 17.41
C PHE A 84 2.57 12.35 16.86
N GLN A 85 2.37 13.16 15.83
CA GLN A 85 3.47 13.93 15.23
C GLN A 85 4.07 14.93 16.22
N ARG A 86 3.24 15.57 17.03
CA ARG A 86 3.70 16.49 18.08
C ARG A 86 4.53 15.77 19.13
N ALA A 87 4.06 14.62 19.58
CA ALA A 87 4.78 13.80 20.56
C ALA A 87 6.12 13.34 19.99
N ARG A 88 6.13 12.94 18.73
CA ARG A 88 7.33 12.48 18.05
C ARG A 88 8.43 13.53 18.02
N GLN A 89 8.08 14.79 17.85
CA GLN A 89 9.06 15.89 17.79
C GLN A 89 9.84 16.06 19.09
N LYS A 90 9.26 15.64 20.20
CA LYS A 90 9.88 15.77 21.52
C LYS A 90 10.68 14.55 21.95
N MET A 91 10.69 13.51 21.13
CA MET A 91 11.35 12.25 21.46
C MET A 91 12.80 12.21 20.97
N THR A 92 13.61 11.39 21.63
CA THR A 92 14.94 11.07 21.13
C THR A 92 14.83 10.21 19.87
N HIS A 93 15.89 10.13 19.09
CA HIS A 93 15.89 9.30 17.90
C HIS A 93 15.57 7.83 18.22
N LYS A 94 16.14 7.32 19.30
CA LYS A 94 15.90 5.94 19.73
C LYS A 94 14.44 5.71 20.11
N ASP A 95 13.84 6.65 20.80
CA ASP A 95 12.44 6.56 21.20
C ASP A 95 11.51 6.63 20.00
N LYS A 96 11.86 7.46 18.99
CA LYS A 96 11.10 7.54 17.73
C LYS A 96 11.09 6.19 17.02
N ASP A 97 12.24 5.54 16.95
CA ASP A 97 12.35 4.23 16.29
C ASP A 97 11.49 3.19 16.98
N ARG A 98 11.54 3.15 18.32
CA ARG A 98 10.71 2.22 19.11
C ARG A 98 9.23 2.46 18.88
N MET A 99 8.83 3.73 18.92
CA MET A 99 7.42 4.08 18.73
C MET A 99 6.94 3.71 17.32
N MET A 100 7.77 3.97 16.31
CA MET A 100 7.42 3.61 14.93
C MET A 100 7.27 2.11 14.75
N GLN A 101 8.12 1.31 15.41
CA GLN A 101 8.00 -0.14 15.36
C GLN A 101 6.70 -0.62 16.01
N MET A 102 6.36 -0.08 17.16
CA MET A 102 5.13 -0.43 17.86
C MET A 102 3.90 -0.02 17.05
N LEU A 103 3.95 1.17 16.46
CA LEU A 103 2.86 1.67 15.63
C LEU A 103 2.67 0.77 14.40
N LYS A 104 3.77 0.38 13.77
CA LYS A 104 3.73 -0.51 12.61
C LYS A 104 3.07 -1.84 12.96
N LEU A 105 3.44 -2.43 14.09
CA LEU A 105 2.83 -3.68 14.55
C LEU A 105 1.34 -3.51 14.81
N GLY A 106 0.94 -2.37 15.41
CA GLY A 106 -0.45 -2.08 15.66
C GLY A 106 -1.27 -1.94 14.37
N ILE A 107 -0.71 -1.28 13.38
CA ILE A 107 -1.37 -1.11 12.08
C ILE A 107 -1.50 -2.46 11.38
N GLU A 108 -0.44 -3.26 11.36
CA GLU A 108 -0.49 -4.60 10.77
C GLU A 108 -1.56 -5.47 11.43
N TYR A 109 -1.63 -5.42 12.75
CA TYR A 109 -2.64 -6.15 13.50
C TYR A 109 -4.05 -5.69 13.12
N ALA A 110 -4.27 -4.39 13.02
CA ALA A 110 -5.58 -3.84 12.67
C ALA A 110 -6.05 -4.30 11.29
N PHE A 111 -5.15 -4.31 10.31
CA PHE A 111 -5.50 -4.78 8.96
C PHE A 111 -5.69 -6.29 8.91
N SER A 112 -4.89 -7.06 9.63
CA SER A 112 -5.08 -8.50 9.76
C SER A 112 -6.42 -8.85 10.39
N ASP A 113 -6.77 -8.11 11.44
CA ASP A 113 -8.02 -8.33 12.16
C ASP A 113 -9.23 -8.10 11.27
N GLN A 114 -9.15 -7.12 10.37
CA GLN A 114 -10.22 -6.86 9.40
C GLN A 114 -10.38 -8.02 8.43
N GLU A 115 -9.30 -8.68 8.06
CA GLU A 115 -9.36 -9.85 7.18
C GLU A 115 -9.93 -11.07 7.92
N GLU A 116 -9.58 -11.24 9.19
CA GLU A 116 -10.06 -12.37 10.01
C GLU A 116 -11.49 -12.15 10.51
N GLY A 117 -11.95 -10.92 10.60
CA GLY A 117 -13.28 -10.59 11.06
C GLY A 117 -14.39 -11.22 10.24
N ASP A 118 -14.12 -11.57 9.00
CA ASP A 118 -15.08 -12.18 8.11
C ASP A 118 -15.32 -13.67 8.40
N ASP A 119 -14.48 -14.29 9.22
CA ASP A 119 -14.58 -15.72 9.55
C ASP A 119 -15.54 -16.01 10.70
N ASN A 120 -16.13 -15.01 11.25
CA ASN A 120 -17.13 -15.17 12.31
C ASN A 120 -18.55 -14.99 11.74
#